data_de7df05a98b5047747adc47dc34fbbdd
#
_entry.id   de7df05a98b5047747adc47dc34fbbdd
#
_cell.length_a   1.000
_cell.length_b   1.000
_cell.length_c   1.000
_cell.angle_alpha   90.00
_cell.angle_beta   90.00
_cell.angle_gamma   90.00
#
_symmetry.space_group_name_H-M   'P 1'
#
loop_
_entity.id
_entity.type
_entity.pdbx_description
1 polymer ?
#
loop_
_entity_poly.entity_id
_entity_poly.type
_entity_poly.pdbx_seq_one_letter_code
_entity_poly.pdbx_strand_id
1 'polypeptide(L)'
;MSKTTALSNAFITVWYHSDQKIVHHQIHKYICGSPLREANNVGTELLRQHGACKWLSDDRNAGPLPPEDLQWAHDVFTPSAVKAGWKYWALVLPEKAVAQMNMKRFQAEFAQAGVTVQTFSDPEAGMTWLESL
;
A
#
# COMPACT_ATOMS: atom_id res chain seq x y z
N MET A 1 21.29 -4.40 6.87
CA MET A 1 20.02 -3.71 7.09
C MET A 1 19.84 -2.66 6.04
N SER A 2 18.75 -2.72 5.36
CA SER A 2 18.58 -1.94 4.15
C SER A 2 17.25 -1.21 4.10
N LYS A 3 16.62 -1.04 5.27
CA LYS A 3 15.37 -0.29 5.37
C LYS A 3 15.65 1.21 5.37
N THR A 4 15.13 1.90 4.38
CA THR A 4 15.28 3.35 4.24
C THR A 4 13.92 4.01 4.38
N THR A 5 13.84 5.10 5.15
CA THR A 5 12.60 5.87 5.28
C THR A 5 12.48 6.84 4.11
N ALA A 6 11.41 6.68 3.32
CA ALA A 6 11.15 7.54 2.16
C ALA A 6 10.21 8.70 2.52
N LEU A 7 9.29 8.49 3.47
CA LEU A 7 8.38 9.52 3.93
C LEU A 7 7.99 9.20 5.37
N SER A 8 7.93 10.20 6.23
CA SER A 8 7.44 10.01 7.59
C SER A 8 6.77 11.30 8.07
N ASN A 9 5.54 11.17 8.55
CA ASN A 9 4.79 12.26 9.14
C ASN A 9 3.84 11.72 10.22
N ALA A 10 2.97 12.57 10.75
CA ALA A 10 2.07 12.18 11.83
C ALA A 10 1.08 11.09 11.43
N PHE A 11 0.80 10.93 10.12
CA PHE A 11 -0.24 10.03 9.63
C PHE A 11 0.32 8.70 9.15
N ILE A 12 1.51 8.69 8.52
CA ILE A 12 2.01 7.53 7.81
C ILE A 12 3.54 7.57 7.74
N THR A 13 4.13 6.38 7.70
CA THR A 13 5.54 6.22 7.35
C THR A 13 5.63 5.28 6.15
N VAL A 14 6.48 5.62 5.19
CA VAL A 14 6.77 4.80 4.01
C VAL A 14 8.26 4.45 4.02
N TRP A 15 8.54 3.16 3.98
CA TRP A 15 9.90 2.62 3.93
C TRP A 15 10.15 1.88 2.63
N TYR A 16 11.41 1.76 2.28
CA TYR A 16 11.84 0.86 1.22
C TYR A 16 12.86 -0.13 1.80
N HIS A 17 12.61 -1.42 1.57
CA HIS A 17 13.50 -2.52 1.99
C HIS A 17 14.30 -2.96 0.77
N SER A 18 15.55 -2.51 0.63
CA SER A 18 16.32 -2.74 -0.58
C SER A 18 16.76 -4.18 -0.76
N ASP A 19 16.94 -4.94 0.33
CA ASP A 19 17.34 -6.35 0.24
C ASP A 19 16.32 -7.18 -0.52
N GLN A 20 15.04 -6.97 -0.23
CA GLN A 20 13.94 -7.75 -0.80
C GLN A 20 13.14 -6.96 -1.84
N LYS A 21 13.47 -5.69 -2.05
CA LYS A 21 12.76 -4.78 -2.95
C LYS A 21 11.27 -4.68 -2.57
N ILE A 22 11.01 -4.35 -1.33
CA ILE A 22 9.65 -4.23 -0.79
C ILE A 22 9.37 -2.79 -0.40
N VAL A 23 8.29 -2.22 -0.95
CA VAL A 23 7.72 -0.95 -0.47
C VAL A 23 6.83 -1.30 0.72
N HIS A 24 6.97 -0.56 1.81
CA HIS A 24 6.25 -0.84 3.05
C HIS A 24 5.70 0.46 3.62
N HIS A 25 4.39 0.53 3.87
CA HIS A 25 3.84 1.66 4.59
C HIS A 25 3.10 1.21 5.85
N GLN A 26 3.08 2.10 6.83
CA GLN A 26 2.31 1.92 8.06
C GLN A 26 1.51 3.18 8.32
N ILE A 27 0.19 3.03 8.40
CA ILE A 27 -0.70 4.12 8.76
C ILE A 27 -0.76 4.23 10.29
N HIS A 28 -0.45 5.40 10.82
CA HIS A 28 -0.42 5.63 12.27
C HIS A 28 -1.77 6.09 12.80
N LYS A 29 -2.47 6.92 12.03
CA LYS A 29 -3.81 7.41 12.37
C LYS A 29 -4.56 7.74 11.09
N TYR A 30 -5.84 8.07 11.20
CA TYR A 30 -6.69 8.33 10.05
C TYR A 30 -6.02 9.30 9.07
N ILE A 31 -5.96 8.90 7.82
CA ILE A 31 -5.32 9.65 6.75
C ILE A 31 -6.25 9.72 5.54
N CYS A 32 -6.35 10.90 4.93
CA CYS A 32 -7.10 11.11 3.69
C CYS A 32 -6.57 12.35 2.98
N GLY A 33 -7.02 12.58 1.74
CA GLY A 33 -6.65 13.77 0.96
C GLY A 33 -5.17 13.82 0.60
N SER A 34 -4.60 15.02 0.65
CA SER A 34 -3.21 15.26 0.21
C SER A 34 -2.17 14.36 0.88
N PRO A 35 -2.21 14.16 2.20
CA PRO A 35 -1.21 13.27 2.82
C PRO A 35 -1.28 11.84 2.31
N LEU A 36 -2.48 11.32 2.05
CA LEU A 36 -2.66 9.98 1.52
C LEU A 36 -2.12 9.90 0.09
N ARG A 37 -2.46 10.88 -0.73
CA ARG A 37 -2.02 10.91 -2.13
C ARG A 37 -0.50 11.03 -2.23
N GLU A 38 0.10 11.85 -1.38
CA GLU A 38 1.56 11.96 -1.33
C GLU A 38 2.21 10.62 -1.00
N ALA A 39 1.71 9.94 0.03
CA ALA A 39 2.27 8.66 0.44
C ALA A 39 2.16 7.61 -0.67
N ASN A 40 1.01 7.55 -1.33
CA ASN A 40 0.80 6.61 -2.43
C ASN A 40 1.70 6.92 -3.61
N ASN A 41 1.92 8.20 -3.91
CA ASN A 41 2.82 8.61 -4.98
C ASN A 41 4.28 8.28 -4.65
N VAL A 42 4.69 8.46 -3.40
CA VAL A 42 6.04 8.07 -2.94
C VAL A 42 6.25 6.57 -3.14
N GLY A 43 5.29 5.75 -2.71
CA GLY A 43 5.38 4.30 -2.89
C GLY A 43 5.45 3.89 -4.36
N THR A 44 4.63 4.51 -5.20
CA THR A 44 4.63 4.24 -6.65
C THR A 44 5.99 4.59 -7.25
N GLU A 45 6.57 5.71 -6.84
CA GLU A 45 7.88 6.12 -7.36
C GLU A 45 8.99 5.16 -6.92
N LEU A 46 8.90 4.62 -5.70
CA LEU A 46 9.84 3.60 -5.24
C LEU A 46 9.78 2.34 -6.09
N LEU A 47 8.57 1.90 -6.48
CA LEU A 47 8.43 0.77 -7.40
C LEU A 47 9.16 1.05 -8.71
N ARG A 48 8.91 2.24 -9.26
CA ARG A 48 9.48 2.62 -10.57
C ARG A 48 11.01 2.74 -10.51
N GLN A 49 11.53 3.40 -9.49
CA GLN A 49 12.97 3.67 -9.38
C GLN A 49 13.78 2.40 -9.19
N HIS A 50 13.25 1.44 -8.46
CA HIS A 50 14.01 0.25 -8.06
C HIS A 50 13.63 -1.01 -8.81
N GLY A 51 12.67 -0.94 -9.73
CA GLY A 51 12.15 -2.12 -10.40
C GLY A 51 11.52 -3.10 -9.41
N ALA A 52 10.89 -2.56 -8.36
CA ALA A 52 10.26 -3.36 -7.32
C ALA A 52 8.83 -3.71 -7.71
N CYS A 53 8.32 -4.82 -7.17
CA CYS A 53 6.97 -5.28 -7.50
C CYS A 53 6.17 -5.70 -6.26
N LYS A 54 6.71 -5.50 -5.06
CA LYS A 54 6.10 -5.97 -3.81
C LYS A 54 5.79 -4.78 -2.90
N TRP A 55 4.62 -4.82 -2.26
CA TRP A 55 4.19 -3.74 -1.37
C TRP A 55 3.45 -4.32 -0.16
N LEU A 56 3.89 -3.94 1.04
CA LEU A 56 3.24 -4.27 2.30
C LEU A 56 2.49 -3.04 2.80
N SER A 57 1.18 -3.17 2.93
CA SER A 57 0.32 -2.10 3.45
C SER A 57 -0.15 -2.46 4.86
N ASP A 58 0.39 -1.79 5.86
CA ASP A 58 -0.10 -1.93 7.23
C ASP A 58 -1.20 -0.90 7.45
N ASP A 59 -2.42 -1.31 7.16
CA ASP A 59 -3.59 -0.44 7.18
C ASP A 59 -4.46 -0.64 8.42
N ARG A 60 -3.91 -1.22 9.48
CA ARG A 60 -4.70 -1.50 10.69
C ARG A 60 -5.40 -0.25 11.25
N ASN A 61 -4.76 0.90 11.16
CA ASN A 61 -5.31 2.17 11.64
C ASN A 61 -5.98 3.01 10.56
N ALA A 62 -6.23 2.43 9.39
CA ALA A 62 -6.92 3.13 8.30
C ALA A 62 -8.38 3.33 8.65
N GLY A 63 -8.93 4.46 8.22
CA GLY A 63 -10.35 4.77 8.35
C GLY A 63 -11.04 4.78 7.01
N PRO A 64 -12.34 5.11 6.99
CA PRO A 64 -13.09 5.21 5.74
C PRO A 64 -12.60 6.39 4.90
N LEU A 65 -12.54 6.19 3.58
CA LEU A 65 -12.05 7.20 2.68
C LEU A 65 -13.19 8.04 2.08
N PRO A 66 -12.99 9.35 1.91
CA PRO A 66 -13.95 10.18 1.19
C PRO A 66 -14.10 9.72 -0.26
N PRO A 67 -15.25 9.98 -0.89
CA PRO A 67 -15.47 9.59 -2.29
C PRO A 67 -14.40 10.12 -3.25
N GLU A 68 -13.89 11.33 -3.02
CA GLU A 68 -12.84 11.92 -3.85
C GLU A 68 -11.56 11.08 -3.84
N ASP A 69 -11.21 10.53 -2.67
CA ASP A 69 -10.02 9.70 -2.54
C ASP A 69 -10.20 8.35 -3.23
N LEU A 70 -11.40 7.77 -3.12
CA LEU A 70 -11.72 6.53 -3.82
C LEU A 70 -11.65 6.73 -5.34
N GLN A 71 -12.17 7.86 -5.82
CA GLN A 71 -12.15 8.18 -7.25
C GLN A 71 -10.72 8.42 -7.73
N TRP A 72 -9.94 9.17 -6.97
CA TRP A 72 -8.54 9.41 -7.30
C TRP A 72 -7.75 8.10 -7.38
N ALA A 73 -7.97 7.20 -6.43
CA ALA A 73 -7.29 5.91 -6.42
C ALA A 73 -7.64 5.11 -7.67
N HIS A 74 -8.93 5.08 -8.05
CA HIS A 74 -9.38 4.37 -9.24
C HIS A 74 -8.79 4.98 -10.51
N ASP A 75 -8.83 6.30 -10.62
CA ASP A 75 -8.46 7.00 -11.87
C ASP A 75 -6.95 7.16 -12.03
N VAL A 76 -6.22 7.34 -10.94
CA VAL A 76 -4.82 7.75 -10.96
C VAL A 76 -3.91 6.74 -10.28
N PHE A 77 -4.16 6.44 -9.02
CA PHE A 77 -3.23 5.62 -8.23
C PHE A 77 -3.11 4.20 -8.77
N THR A 78 -4.22 3.49 -8.90
CA THR A 78 -4.20 2.08 -9.33
C THR A 78 -3.54 1.92 -10.70
N PRO A 79 -3.91 2.69 -11.73
CA PRO A 79 -3.24 2.56 -13.03
C PRO A 79 -1.76 2.90 -12.95
N SER A 80 -1.38 3.94 -12.20
CA SER A 80 0.02 4.36 -12.09
C SER A 80 0.87 3.31 -11.38
N ALA A 81 0.37 2.75 -10.29
CA ALA A 81 1.10 1.76 -9.50
C ALA A 81 1.28 0.46 -10.26
N VAL A 82 0.25 0.01 -10.97
CA VAL A 82 0.33 -1.19 -11.81
C VAL A 82 1.34 -0.98 -12.94
N LYS A 83 1.29 0.18 -13.59
CA LYS A 83 2.24 0.51 -14.65
C LYS A 83 3.67 0.58 -14.12
N ALA A 84 3.85 1.00 -12.88
CA ALA A 84 5.17 1.08 -12.24
C ALA A 84 5.74 -0.30 -11.90
N GLY A 85 4.94 -1.37 -11.96
CA GLY A 85 5.41 -2.73 -11.80
C GLY A 85 4.86 -3.48 -10.59
N TRP A 86 3.87 -2.96 -9.90
CA TRP A 86 3.28 -3.60 -8.73
C TRP A 86 2.64 -4.94 -9.10
N LYS A 87 3.08 -6.05 -8.48
CA LYS A 87 2.57 -7.40 -8.76
C LYS A 87 2.08 -8.15 -7.52
N TYR A 88 2.62 -7.85 -6.35
CA TYR A 88 2.28 -8.56 -5.10
C TYR A 88 1.95 -7.55 -4.01
N TRP A 89 0.79 -7.72 -3.41
CA TRP A 89 0.29 -6.83 -2.37
C TRP A 89 -0.06 -7.62 -1.12
N ALA A 90 0.71 -7.40 -0.04
CA ALA A 90 0.37 -7.91 1.29
C ALA A 90 -0.42 -6.82 2.01
N LEU A 91 -1.68 -7.10 2.30
CA LEU A 91 -2.57 -6.13 2.94
C LEU A 91 -2.88 -6.58 4.36
N VAL A 92 -2.41 -5.79 5.34
CA VAL A 92 -2.80 -5.98 6.74
C VAL A 92 -4.09 -5.19 6.94
N LEU A 93 -5.17 -5.91 7.22
CA LEU A 93 -6.53 -5.37 7.16
C LEU A 93 -6.78 -4.28 8.21
N PRO A 94 -7.56 -3.24 7.84
CA PRO A 94 -8.05 -2.28 8.82
C PRO A 94 -8.91 -2.97 9.87
N GLU A 95 -8.90 -2.43 11.09
CA GLU A 95 -9.73 -2.95 12.16
C GLU A 95 -11.18 -2.50 12.03
N LYS A 96 -11.41 -1.33 11.41
CA LYS A 96 -12.76 -0.77 11.26
C LYS A 96 -13.48 -1.38 10.06
N ALA A 97 -14.73 -1.78 10.28
CA ALA A 97 -15.53 -2.47 9.25
C ALA A 97 -15.70 -1.63 7.97
N VAL A 98 -15.97 -0.33 8.11
CA VAL A 98 -16.16 0.54 6.93
C VAL A 98 -14.87 0.64 6.11
N ALA A 99 -13.72 0.75 6.79
CA ALA A 99 -12.43 0.78 6.10
C ALA A 99 -12.16 -0.55 5.39
N GLN A 100 -12.55 -1.67 5.99
CA GLN A 100 -12.43 -2.98 5.33
C GLN A 100 -13.25 -3.06 4.04
N MET A 101 -14.41 -2.42 3.99
CA MET A 101 -15.24 -2.38 2.78
C MET A 101 -14.53 -1.62 1.65
N ASN A 102 -13.86 -0.50 1.98
CA ASN A 102 -13.06 0.23 1.00
C ASN A 102 -11.92 -0.65 0.47
N MET A 103 -11.28 -1.40 1.36
CA MET A 103 -10.17 -2.27 0.97
C MET A 103 -10.63 -3.40 0.07
N LYS A 104 -11.82 -3.94 0.25
CA LYS A 104 -12.36 -4.96 -0.64
C LYS A 104 -12.48 -4.45 -2.07
N ARG A 105 -12.91 -3.22 -2.24
CA ARG A 105 -12.99 -2.58 -3.55
C ARG A 105 -11.61 -2.50 -4.20
N PHE A 106 -10.61 -2.01 -3.45
CA PHE A 106 -9.24 -1.93 -3.96
C PHE A 106 -8.66 -3.29 -4.29
N GLN A 107 -8.91 -4.29 -3.44
CA GLN A 107 -8.46 -5.65 -3.71
C GLN A 107 -8.99 -6.16 -5.05
N ALA A 108 -10.27 -5.93 -5.32
CA ALA A 108 -10.89 -6.35 -6.58
C ALA A 108 -10.26 -5.62 -7.77
N GLU A 109 -10.07 -4.31 -7.67
CA GLU A 109 -9.48 -3.52 -8.74
C GLU A 109 -8.04 -3.98 -9.06
N PHE A 110 -7.22 -4.19 -8.03
CA PHE A 110 -5.85 -4.63 -8.22
C PHE A 110 -5.79 -6.06 -8.76
N ALA A 111 -6.66 -6.95 -8.27
CA ALA A 111 -6.70 -8.32 -8.77
C ALA A 111 -7.04 -8.35 -10.26
N GLN A 112 -8.00 -7.54 -10.70
CA GLN A 112 -8.35 -7.44 -12.12
C GLN A 112 -7.19 -6.90 -12.96
N ALA A 113 -6.33 -6.07 -12.36
CA ALA A 113 -5.17 -5.51 -13.05
C ALA A 113 -3.96 -6.45 -13.04
N GLY A 114 -4.09 -7.65 -12.46
CA GLY A 114 -3.02 -8.65 -12.45
C GLY A 114 -2.16 -8.68 -11.19
N VAL A 115 -2.57 -7.96 -10.14
CA VAL A 115 -1.85 -7.96 -8.86
C VAL A 115 -2.36 -9.11 -7.99
N THR A 116 -1.43 -9.90 -7.44
CA THR A 116 -1.78 -10.94 -6.48
C THR A 116 -1.89 -10.31 -5.11
N VAL A 117 -3.08 -10.35 -4.52
CA VAL A 117 -3.37 -9.74 -3.22
C VAL A 117 -3.58 -10.83 -2.19
N GLN A 118 -2.93 -10.69 -1.03
CA GLN A 118 -3.17 -11.58 0.10
C GLN A 118 -3.34 -10.75 1.36
N THR A 119 -4.32 -11.10 2.21
CA THR A 119 -4.64 -10.35 3.41
C THR A 119 -4.06 -11.03 4.65
N PHE A 120 -3.74 -10.22 5.63
CA PHE A 120 -3.12 -10.67 6.88
C PHE A 120 -3.70 -9.90 8.05
N SER A 121 -3.59 -10.48 9.26
CA SER A 121 -3.99 -9.79 10.49
C SER A 121 -2.80 -9.13 11.19
N ASP A 122 -1.56 -9.46 10.78
CA ASP A 122 -0.38 -8.82 11.34
C ASP A 122 0.68 -8.58 10.24
N PRO A 123 1.49 -7.51 10.39
CA PRO A 123 2.45 -7.14 9.35
C PRO A 123 3.61 -8.10 9.19
N GLU A 124 4.00 -8.83 10.24
CA GLU A 124 5.11 -9.77 10.14
C GLU A 124 4.77 -10.92 9.20
N ALA A 125 3.55 -11.44 9.28
CA ALA A 125 3.09 -12.49 8.37
C ALA A 125 3.08 -12.01 6.93
N GLY A 126 2.64 -10.78 6.69
CA GLY A 126 2.65 -10.18 5.35
C GLY A 126 4.06 -10.02 4.80
N MET A 127 4.98 -9.55 5.64
CA MET A 127 6.37 -9.40 5.23
C MET A 127 7.00 -10.74 4.89
N THR A 128 6.76 -11.77 5.71
CA THR A 128 7.26 -13.12 5.47
C THR A 128 6.77 -13.66 4.13
N TRP A 129 5.50 -13.44 3.82
CA TRP A 129 4.96 -13.87 2.54
C TRP A 129 5.65 -13.18 1.37
N LEU A 130 5.83 -11.86 1.44
CA LEU A 130 6.51 -11.12 0.37
C LEU A 130 7.96 -11.57 0.20
N GLU A 131 8.65 -11.84 1.31
CA GLU A 131 10.04 -12.28 1.25
C GLU A 131 10.19 -13.67 0.62
N SER A 132 9.14 -14.47 0.64
CA SER A 132 9.15 -15.82 0.07
C SER A 132 8.97 -15.85 -1.46
N LEU A 133 8.64 -14.71 -2.05
CA LEU A 133 8.32 -14.63 -3.48
C LEU A 133 9.53 -14.36 -4.38
#